data_0609366ca3ea0ffe036110ea35ef91c2
#
_entry.id   0609366ca3ea0ffe036110ea35ef91c2
#
_cell.length_a   1.000
_cell.length_b   1.000
_cell.length_c   1.000
_cell.angle_alpha   90.00
_cell.angle_beta   90.00
_cell.angle_gamma   90.00
#
_symmetry.space_group_name_H-M   'P 1'
#
loop_
_entity.id
_entity.type
_entity.pdbx_description
1 polymer ?
#
loop_
_entity_poly.entity_id
_entity_poly.type
_entity_poly.pdbx_seq_one_letter_code
_entity_poly.pdbx_strand_id
1 'polypeptide(L)'
;SFRDEAIFSFEADNNKDMESYHVVELTPGIRLLKLAIIYGANASGKSNFIKVCDFIKKFLVRTPTNKGEETGVVPFLMNKNNMAETSDLGISFYIIKKNEQPVKFVYKLSLTKTHIVKEELCYYLSQQPATIFERTFTHGVSTIKFGNKLKLAAAAKEEISLKCLPNMSVFAAYMQVNVNVP
;
A
#
# COMPACT_ATOMS: atom_id res chain seq x y z
N SER A 1 1.41 11.38 -12.23
CA SER A 1 0.23 10.50 -12.14
C SER A 1 -0.07 9.86 -13.49
N PHE A 2 -0.68 8.69 -13.47
CA PHE A 2 -1.15 7.98 -14.65
C PHE A 2 -2.66 8.21 -14.77
N ARG A 3 -3.18 8.28 -16.00
CA ARG A 3 -4.61 8.38 -16.25
C ARG A 3 -5.30 7.03 -16.09
N ASP A 4 -4.70 6.02 -16.71
CA ASP A 4 -5.20 4.67 -16.70
C ASP A 4 -4.37 3.81 -15.72
N GLU A 5 -4.86 2.63 -15.36
CA GLU A 5 -4.13 1.72 -14.49
C GLU A 5 -2.78 1.34 -15.12
N ALA A 6 -1.71 1.47 -14.37
CA ALA A 6 -0.38 1.07 -14.75
C ALA A 6 0.13 0.05 -13.74
N ILE A 7 0.34 -1.19 -14.18
CA ILE A 7 0.85 -2.28 -13.36
C ILE A 7 2.33 -2.47 -13.66
N PHE A 8 3.13 -2.53 -12.60
CA PHE A 8 4.53 -2.90 -12.67
C PHE A 8 4.76 -4.13 -11.78
N SER A 9 5.28 -5.21 -12.39
CA SER A 9 5.51 -6.47 -11.68
C SER A 9 6.98 -6.84 -11.66
N PHE A 10 7.43 -7.37 -10.54
CA PHE A 10 8.70 -8.06 -10.38
C PHE A 10 8.57 -9.58 -10.49
N GLU A 11 7.40 -10.11 -10.80
CA GLU A 11 7.26 -11.54 -11.07
C GLU A 11 8.06 -11.92 -12.33
N ALA A 12 8.94 -12.91 -12.18
CA ALA A 12 9.76 -13.38 -13.28
C ALA A 12 8.95 -14.28 -14.21
N ASP A 13 9.19 -14.14 -15.52
CA ASP A 13 8.65 -15.05 -16.53
C ASP A 13 9.30 -16.44 -16.45
N ASN A 14 8.97 -17.33 -17.39
CA ASN A 14 9.50 -18.70 -17.45
C ASN A 14 10.91 -18.79 -18.08
N ASN A 15 11.51 -17.67 -18.49
CA ASN A 15 12.87 -17.66 -19.02
C ASN A 15 13.87 -18.06 -17.92
N LYS A 16 14.81 -18.95 -18.26
CA LYS A 16 15.83 -19.47 -17.35
C LYS A 16 17.22 -18.90 -17.63
N ASP A 17 17.36 -18.01 -18.62
CA ASP A 17 18.65 -17.43 -18.95
C ASP A 17 19.14 -16.58 -17.76
N MET A 18 20.35 -16.89 -17.30
CA MET A 18 21.01 -16.22 -16.17
C MET A 18 20.14 -16.14 -14.89
N GLU A 19 19.22 -17.08 -14.70
CA GLU A 19 18.24 -17.12 -13.60
C GLU A 19 18.89 -16.91 -12.23
N SER A 20 20.01 -17.57 -11.96
CA SER A 20 20.74 -17.47 -10.68
C SER A 20 21.18 -16.05 -10.34
N TYR A 21 21.40 -15.20 -11.36
CA TYR A 21 21.81 -13.80 -11.16
C TYR A 21 20.63 -12.86 -11.00
N HIS A 22 19.54 -13.06 -11.76
CA HIS A 22 18.47 -12.08 -11.92
C HIS A 22 17.20 -12.44 -11.15
N VAL A 23 17.02 -13.69 -10.76
CA VAL A 23 15.81 -14.16 -10.09
C VAL A 23 16.13 -14.61 -8.67
N VAL A 24 15.21 -14.36 -7.77
CA VAL A 24 15.13 -15.01 -6.46
C VAL A 24 13.88 -15.87 -6.44
N GLU A 25 14.03 -17.15 -6.16
CA GLU A 25 12.91 -18.04 -5.89
C GLU A 25 12.66 -18.06 -4.38
N LEU A 26 11.50 -17.55 -3.96
CA LEU A 26 11.11 -17.52 -2.56
C LEU A 26 10.60 -18.89 -2.09
N THR A 27 9.80 -19.53 -2.92
CA THR A 27 9.31 -20.91 -2.81
C THR A 27 9.04 -21.44 -4.22
N PRO A 28 8.88 -22.77 -4.43
CA PRO A 28 8.49 -23.30 -5.71
C PRO A 28 7.28 -22.57 -6.30
N GLY A 29 7.50 -21.94 -7.45
CA GLY A 29 6.46 -21.18 -8.16
C GLY A 29 6.34 -19.69 -7.82
N ILE A 30 7.09 -19.16 -6.84
CA ILE A 30 7.17 -17.72 -6.56
C ILE A 30 8.57 -17.23 -6.92
N ARG A 31 8.71 -16.70 -8.12
CA ARG A 31 9.97 -16.23 -8.70
C ARG A 31 9.91 -14.73 -8.92
N LEU A 32 10.84 -13.99 -8.33
CA LEU A 32 10.88 -12.53 -8.41
C LEU A 32 12.21 -12.05 -9.03
N LEU A 33 12.12 -11.00 -9.82
CA LEU A 33 13.29 -10.30 -10.37
C LEU A 33 13.99 -9.50 -9.26
N LYS A 34 15.31 -9.59 -9.21
CA LYS A 34 16.16 -8.79 -8.30
C LYS A 34 16.33 -7.35 -8.78
N LEU A 35 16.17 -7.13 -10.09
CA LEU A 35 16.38 -5.84 -10.74
C LEU A 35 15.40 -5.68 -11.90
N ALA A 36 14.91 -4.47 -12.08
CA ALA A 36 14.18 -4.06 -13.27
C ALA A 36 14.72 -2.73 -13.79
N ILE A 37 14.82 -2.61 -15.11
CA ILE A 37 15.26 -1.38 -15.77
C ILE A 37 14.07 -0.81 -16.54
N ILE A 38 13.72 0.45 -16.23
CA ILE A 38 12.63 1.16 -16.89
C ILE A 38 13.23 2.15 -17.90
N TYR A 39 12.97 1.92 -19.17
CA TYR A 39 13.39 2.80 -20.25
C TYR A 39 12.20 3.24 -21.11
N GLY A 40 12.38 4.28 -21.91
CA GLY A 40 11.33 4.79 -22.81
C GLY A 40 11.53 6.28 -23.09
N ALA A 41 10.69 6.84 -23.97
CA ALA A 41 10.73 8.23 -24.39
C ALA A 41 10.60 9.23 -23.22
N ASN A 42 11.00 10.47 -23.42
CA ASN A 42 10.74 11.54 -22.46
C ASN A 42 9.24 11.70 -22.25
N ALA A 43 8.83 12.07 -21.03
CA ALA A 43 7.44 12.20 -20.61
C ALA A 43 6.60 10.89 -20.60
N SER A 44 7.18 9.71 -20.80
CA SER A 44 6.47 8.43 -20.79
C SER A 44 6.03 7.93 -19.40
N GLY A 45 6.29 8.69 -18.33
CA GLY A 45 5.86 8.33 -16.98
C GLY A 45 6.90 7.60 -16.10
N LYS A 46 8.13 7.34 -16.59
CA LYS A 46 9.19 6.65 -15.84
C LYS A 46 9.42 7.25 -14.44
N SER A 47 9.60 8.58 -14.38
CA SER A 47 9.81 9.29 -13.11
C SER A 47 8.54 9.29 -12.23
N ASN A 48 7.35 9.19 -12.82
CA ASN A 48 6.12 9.11 -12.06
C ASN A 48 6.02 7.80 -11.27
N PHE A 49 6.48 6.69 -11.84
CA PHE A 49 6.55 5.41 -11.12
C PHE A 49 7.41 5.53 -9.86
N ILE A 50 8.63 6.08 -9.98
CA ILE A 50 9.52 6.29 -8.82
C ILE A 50 8.87 7.23 -7.77
N LYS A 51 8.20 8.30 -8.23
CA LYS A 51 7.48 9.23 -7.34
C LYS A 51 6.34 8.55 -6.58
N VAL A 52 5.62 7.62 -7.20
CA VAL A 52 4.57 6.83 -6.53
C VAL A 52 5.15 5.93 -5.45
N CYS A 53 6.26 5.24 -5.72
CA CYS A 53 6.95 4.43 -4.71
C CYS A 53 7.42 5.27 -3.51
N ASP A 54 8.03 6.43 -3.78
CA ASP A 54 8.48 7.36 -2.74
C ASP A 54 7.29 7.95 -1.95
N PHE A 55 6.21 8.28 -2.63
CA PHE A 55 4.98 8.74 -1.99
C PHE A 55 4.42 7.69 -1.03
N ILE A 56 4.22 6.44 -1.47
CA ILE A 56 3.68 5.37 -0.63
C ILE A 56 4.58 5.18 0.61
N LYS A 57 5.89 5.07 0.41
CA LYS A 57 6.86 4.91 1.50
C LYS A 57 6.74 6.01 2.55
N LYS A 58 6.67 7.26 2.14
CA LYS A 58 6.55 8.43 3.03
C LYS A 58 5.17 8.49 3.68
N PHE A 59 4.12 8.24 2.92
CA PHE A 59 2.74 8.34 3.37
C PHE A 59 2.40 7.32 4.47
N LEU A 60 2.92 6.10 4.37
CA LEU A 60 2.67 5.04 5.35
C LEU A 60 3.16 5.38 6.77
N VAL A 61 4.19 6.21 6.88
CA VAL A 61 4.79 6.59 8.18
C VAL A 61 4.54 8.05 8.56
N ARG A 62 3.88 8.82 7.68
CA ARG A 62 3.63 10.24 7.92
C ARG A 62 2.59 10.44 9.01
N THR A 63 2.93 11.28 9.97
CA THR A 63 2.02 11.74 11.02
C THR A 63 1.67 13.21 10.78
N PRO A 64 0.48 13.52 10.22
CA PRO A 64 0.03 14.90 10.08
C PRO A 64 -0.25 15.52 11.45
N THR A 65 -0.05 16.83 11.59
CA THR A 65 -0.30 17.55 12.85
C THR A 65 -1.79 17.81 13.07
N ASN A 66 -2.57 17.89 11.99
CA ASN A 66 -4.01 18.09 12.05
C ASN A 66 -4.72 17.53 10.81
N LYS A 67 -6.04 17.39 10.91
CA LYS A 67 -6.89 16.86 9.81
C LYS A 67 -7.06 17.79 8.61
N GLY A 68 -6.58 19.02 8.68
CA GLY A 68 -6.64 20.00 7.58
C GLY A 68 -5.43 19.96 6.65
N GLU A 69 -4.38 19.21 7.00
CA GLU A 69 -3.24 19.03 6.10
C GLU A 69 -3.61 18.18 4.88
N GLU A 70 -3.03 18.52 3.73
CA GLU A 70 -3.19 17.69 2.52
C GLU A 70 -2.47 16.34 2.66
N THR A 71 -2.98 15.32 1.98
CA THR A 71 -2.36 13.98 1.92
C THR A 71 -1.01 13.98 1.18
N GLY A 72 -0.78 15.00 0.35
CA GLY A 72 0.41 15.11 -0.49
C GLY A 72 0.31 14.32 -1.80
N VAL A 73 -0.83 13.69 -2.09
CA VAL A 73 -1.05 13.05 -3.39
C VAL A 73 -1.16 14.10 -4.50
N VAL A 74 -0.53 13.82 -5.63
CA VAL A 74 -0.65 14.63 -6.84
C VAL A 74 -1.53 13.86 -7.84
N PRO A 75 -2.82 14.24 -7.97
CA PRO A 75 -3.73 13.58 -8.89
C PRO A 75 -3.34 13.86 -10.35
N PHE A 76 -3.97 13.16 -11.29
CA PHE A 76 -3.77 13.40 -12.71
C PHE A 76 -4.43 14.73 -13.11
N LEU A 77 -3.62 15.73 -13.48
CA LEU A 77 -4.06 17.12 -13.66
C LEU A 77 -4.58 17.46 -15.06
N MET A 78 -4.48 16.53 -16.02
CA MET A 78 -4.84 16.83 -17.42
C MET A 78 -6.34 16.74 -17.73
N ASN A 79 -7.17 16.43 -16.76
CA ASN A 79 -8.62 16.41 -16.91
C ASN A 79 -9.22 17.56 -16.08
N LYS A 80 -9.91 18.49 -16.70
CA LYS A 80 -10.43 19.72 -16.04
C LYS A 80 -11.45 19.47 -14.94
N ASN A 81 -12.01 18.26 -14.85
CA ASN A 81 -13.04 17.89 -13.88
C ASN A 81 -12.49 17.18 -12.63
N ASN A 82 -11.17 17.04 -12.47
CA ASN A 82 -10.57 16.03 -11.57
C ASN A 82 -10.08 16.55 -10.22
N MET A 83 -10.52 17.71 -9.72
CA MET A 83 -10.16 18.13 -8.36
C MET A 83 -10.76 17.23 -7.26
N ALA A 84 -11.81 16.47 -7.57
CA ALA A 84 -12.50 15.55 -6.65
C ALA A 84 -12.19 14.06 -6.90
N GLU A 85 -11.37 13.72 -7.90
CA GLU A 85 -11.07 12.34 -8.22
C GLU A 85 -10.11 11.71 -7.21
N THR A 86 -10.38 10.44 -6.91
CA THR A 86 -9.50 9.60 -6.12
C THR A 86 -8.27 9.20 -6.93
N SER A 87 -7.16 9.11 -6.24
CA SER A 87 -5.96 8.43 -6.74
C SER A 87 -5.88 7.06 -6.09
N ASP A 88 -5.84 6.02 -6.93
CA ASP A 88 -5.77 4.63 -6.48
C ASP A 88 -4.35 4.12 -6.60
N LEU A 89 -3.84 3.54 -5.51
CA LEU A 89 -2.49 3.01 -5.40
C LEU A 89 -2.56 1.61 -4.81
N GLY A 90 -1.73 0.71 -5.33
CA GLY A 90 -1.62 -0.64 -4.80
C GLY A 90 -0.18 -1.12 -4.76
N ILE A 91 0.15 -1.91 -3.75
CA ILE A 91 1.44 -2.60 -3.66
C ILE A 91 1.22 -4.02 -3.14
N SER A 92 1.83 -4.98 -3.83
CA SER A 92 1.92 -6.37 -3.37
C SER A 92 3.36 -6.68 -3.01
N PHE A 93 3.57 -7.33 -1.88
CA PHE A 93 4.91 -7.66 -1.39
C PHE A 93 4.88 -8.96 -0.58
N TYR A 94 6.05 -9.57 -0.43
CA TYR A 94 6.21 -10.77 0.39
C TYR A 94 6.99 -10.43 1.66
N ILE A 95 6.54 -10.97 2.79
CA ILE A 95 7.29 -10.96 4.05
C ILE A 95 7.77 -12.38 4.32
N ILE A 96 9.07 -12.49 4.58
CA ILE A 96 9.73 -13.76 4.90
C ILE A 96 10.22 -13.66 6.34
N LYS A 97 9.61 -14.42 7.24
CA LYS A 97 10.12 -14.59 8.59
C LYS A 97 11.11 -15.78 8.60
N LYS A 98 12.07 -15.74 9.53
CA LYS A 98 13.06 -16.81 9.66
C LYS A 98 12.35 -18.15 9.89
N ASN A 99 12.66 -19.15 9.06
CA ASN A 99 12.10 -20.51 9.11
C ASN A 99 10.58 -20.60 8.79
N GLU A 100 9.97 -19.56 8.20
CA GLU A 100 8.59 -19.58 7.78
C GLU A 100 8.48 -19.47 6.26
N GLN A 101 7.34 -19.88 5.71
CA GLN A 101 7.02 -19.68 4.29
C GLN A 101 6.75 -18.20 4.02
N PRO A 102 7.14 -17.70 2.83
CA PRO A 102 6.81 -16.34 2.42
C PRO A 102 5.30 -16.10 2.41
N VAL A 103 4.87 -15.01 3.00
CA VAL A 103 3.47 -14.60 3.02
C VAL A 103 3.29 -13.39 2.12
N LYS A 104 2.38 -13.49 1.14
CA LYS A 104 2.01 -12.38 0.26
C LYS A 104 1.09 -11.42 1.00
N PHE A 105 1.42 -10.14 0.95
CA PHE A 105 0.58 -9.04 1.40
C PHE A 105 0.15 -8.19 0.23
N VAL A 106 -1.06 -7.64 0.30
CA VAL A 106 -1.59 -6.69 -0.67
C VAL A 106 -2.13 -5.50 0.10
N TYR A 107 -1.57 -4.35 -0.16
CA TYR A 107 -2.02 -3.06 0.36
C TYR A 107 -2.66 -2.25 -0.75
N LYS A 108 -3.83 -1.69 -0.50
CA LYS A 108 -4.58 -0.83 -1.42
C LYS A 108 -4.94 0.47 -0.73
N LEU A 109 -4.80 1.57 -1.45
CA LEU A 109 -5.03 2.92 -0.96
C LEU A 109 -5.75 3.75 -2.02
N SER A 110 -6.92 4.28 -1.67
CA SER A 110 -7.71 5.22 -2.45
C SER A 110 -7.79 6.53 -1.68
N LEU A 111 -7.29 7.62 -2.23
CA LEU A 111 -7.23 8.90 -1.52
C LEU A 111 -7.46 10.09 -2.43
N THR A 112 -7.93 11.18 -1.83
CA THR A 112 -8.00 12.51 -2.42
C THR A 112 -6.87 13.39 -1.88
N LYS A 113 -6.81 14.64 -2.28
CA LYS A 113 -5.87 15.61 -1.69
C LYS A 113 -6.07 15.81 -0.19
N THR A 114 -7.27 15.62 0.32
CA THR A 114 -7.62 15.97 1.70
C THR A 114 -7.81 14.78 2.62
N HIS A 115 -8.17 13.60 2.10
CA HIS A 115 -8.47 12.43 2.94
C HIS A 115 -8.30 11.12 2.20
N ILE A 116 -8.20 10.05 2.98
CA ILE A 116 -8.26 8.67 2.50
C ILE A 116 -9.73 8.29 2.33
N VAL A 117 -10.10 7.80 1.15
CA VAL A 117 -11.44 7.28 0.83
C VAL A 117 -11.54 5.81 1.24
N LYS A 118 -10.54 5.02 0.87
CA LYS A 118 -10.43 3.61 1.24
C LYS A 118 -8.96 3.24 1.48
N GLU A 119 -8.72 2.39 2.49
CA GLU A 119 -7.41 1.82 2.78
C GLU A 119 -7.61 0.37 3.22
N GLU A 120 -6.86 -0.56 2.66
CA GLU A 120 -7.03 -1.98 2.92
C GLU A 120 -5.67 -2.67 2.96
N LEU A 121 -5.49 -3.56 3.93
CA LEU A 121 -4.37 -4.49 3.99
C LEU A 121 -4.89 -5.91 4.13
N CYS A 122 -4.53 -6.75 3.18
CA CYS A 122 -4.81 -8.18 3.18
C CYS A 122 -3.52 -8.99 3.13
N TYR A 123 -3.57 -10.24 3.58
CA TYR A 123 -2.51 -11.23 3.40
C TYR A 123 -3.07 -12.56 2.90
N TYR A 124 -2.21 -13.37 2.29
CA TYR A 124 -2.58 -14.62 1.65
C TYR A 124 -1.78 -15.78 2.27
N LEU A 125 -2.47 -16.65 3.01
CA LEU A 125 -1.96 -17.96 3.42
C LEU A 125 -2.42 -19.06 2.47
N SER A 126 -3.43 -18.77 1.65
CA SER A 126 -4.01 -19.64 0.63
C SER A 126 -4.45 -18.76 -0.54
N GLN A 127 -5.25 -19.30 -1.46
CA GLN A 127 -5.81 -18.50 -2.56
C GLN A 127 -6.80 -17.41 -2.10
N GLN A 128 -7.38 -17.54 -0.91
CA GLN A 128 -8.30 -16.53 -0.37
C GLN A 128 -7.57 -15.54 0.53
N PRO A 129 -7.81 -14.22 0.33
CA PRO A 129 -7.23 -13.18 1.19
C PRO A 129 -7.84 -13.21 2.59
N ALA A 130 -7.00 -12.94 3.58
CA ALA A 130 -7.44 -12.62 4.93
C ALA A 130 -7.19 -11.14 5.19
N THR A 131 -8.23 -10.41 5.56
CA THR A 131 -8.13 -8.97 5.85
C THR A 131 -7.44 -8.75 7.20
N ILE A 132 -6.46 -7.86 7.22
CA ILE A 132 -5.84 -7.34 8.45
C ILE A 132 -6.64 -6.14 8.93
N PHE A 133 -6.85 -5.16 8.05
CA PHE A 133 -7.78 -4.06 8.30
C PHE A 133 -8.39 -3.56 6.98
N GLU A 134 -9.56 -2.99 7.09
CA GLU A 134 -10.22 -2.21 6.05
C GLU A 134 -10.70 -0.89 6.67
N ARG A 135 -10.38 0.21 6.00
CA ARG A 135 -10.84 1.54 6.37
C ARG A 135 -11.65 2.14 5.23
N THR A 136 -12.74 2.78 5.59
CA THR A 136 -13.60 3.54 4.68
C THR A 136 -13.89 4.91 5.25
N PHE A 137 -14.07 5.90 4.36
CA PHE A 137 -14.47 7.25 4.73
C PHE A 137 -15.86 7.53 4.15
N THR A 138 -16.83 7.77 5.02
CA THR A 138 -18.22 7.97 4.62
C THR A 138 -18.85 9.06 5.47
N HIS A 139 -19.52 10.01 4.85
CA HIS A 139 -20.20 11.13 5.54
C HIS A 139 -19.30 11.91 6.51
N GLY A 140 -18.02 12.11 6.13
CA GLY A 140 -17.07 12.87 6.97
C GLY A 140 -16.40 12.07 8.08
N VAL A 141 -16.70 10.76 8.18
CA VAL A 141 -16.18 9.89 9.25
C VAL A 141 -15.36 8.75 8.66
N SER A 142 -14.17 8.52 9.24
CA SER A 142 -13.36 7.33 8.99
C SER A 142 -13.79 6.18 9.89
N THR A 143 -14.04 5.02 9.32
CA THR A 143 -14.32 3.78 10.06
C THR A 143 -13.26 2.75 9.72
N ILE A 144 -12.64 2.15 10.73
CA ILE A 144 -11.64 1.09 10.58
C ILE A 144 -12.22 -0.22 11.10
N LYS A 145 -12.24 -1.25 10.25
CA LYS A 145 -12.60 -2.61 10.61
C LYS A 145 -11.32 -3.45 10.62
N PHE A 146 -11.03 -4.08 11.75
CA PHE A 146 -9.89 -4.98 11.89
C PHE A 146 -10.31 -6.42 11.65
N GLY A 147 -9.49 -7.17 10.93
CA GLY A 147 -9.73 -8.58 10.65
C GLY A 147 -9.65 -9.44 11.93
N ASN A 148 -10.42 -10.52 11.95
CA ASN A 148 -10.53 -11.41 13.11
C ASN A 148 -9.23 -12.13 13.46
N LYS A 149 -8.33 -12.31 12.48
CA LYS A 149 -7.02 -12.97 12.70
C LYS A 149 -5.97 -12.02 13.29
N LEU A 150 -6.23 -10.71 13.32
CA LEU A 150 -5.33 -9.75 13.94
C LEU A 150 -5.47 -9.80 15.47
N LYS A 151 -4.45 -10.33 16.13
CA LYS A 151 -4.39 -10.47 17.60
C LYS A 151 -4.01 -9.13 18.25
N LEU A 152 -4.87 -8.13 18.16
CA LEU A 152 -4.77 -6.87 18.91
C LEU A 152 -5.85 -6.80 19.96
N ALA A 153 -5.51 -6.29 21.15
CA ALA A 153 -6.48 -5.99 22.20
C ALA A 153 -7.54 -4.99 21.70
N ALA A 154 -8.77 -5.10 22.18
CA ALA A 154 -9.86 -4.20 21.80
C ALA A 154 -9.52 -2.73 22.05
N ALA A 155 -8.93 -2.42 23.21
CA ALA A 155 -8.48 -1.07 23.55
C ALA A 155 -7.44 -0.51 22.56
N ALA A 156 -6.51 -1.36 22.07
CA ALA A 156 -5.52 -0.95 21.05
C ALA A 156 -6.19 -0.65 19.71
N LYS A 157 -7.16 -1.45 19.28
CA LYS A 157 -7.94 -1.20 18.05
C LYS A 157 -8.72 0.11 18.13
N GLU A 158 -9.32 0.38 19.27
CA GLU A 158 -10.03 1.63 19.54
C GLU A 158 -9.08 2.82 19.51
N GLU A 159 -7.93 2.74 20.20
CA GLU A 159 -6.93 3.81 20.24
C GLU A 159 -6.38 4.13 18.85
N ILE A 160 -6.07 3.10 18.03
CA ILE A 160 -5.66 3.29 16.63
C ILE A 160 -6.77 4.03 15.86
N SER A 161 -8.02 3.62 16.03
CA SER A 161 -9.14 4.25 15.34
C SER A 161 -9.33 5.71 15.71
N LEU A 162 -9.16 6.05 16.98
CA LEU A 162 -9.26 7.43 17.49
C LEU A 162 -8.11 8.32 17.03
N LYS A 163 -6.88 7.78 16.96
CA LYS A 163 -5.69 8.51 16.50
C LYS A 163 -5.61 8.66 14.99
N CYS A 164 -6.31 7.82 14.24
CA CYS A 164 -6.21 7.78 12.79
C CYS A 164 -6.96 8.94 12.12
N LEU A 165 -6.25 10.04 11.85
CA LEU A 165 -6.79 11.21 11.16
C LEU A 165 -7.23 10.87 9.73
N PRO A 166 -8.19 11.62 9.13
CA PRO A 166 -8.66 11.37 7.76
C PRO A 166 -7.56 11.36 6.69
N ASN A 167 -6.48 12.10 6.90
CA ASN A 167 -5.34 12.29 6.01
C ASN A 167 -4.09 11.48 6.40
N MET A 168 -4.23 10.50 7.30
CA MET A 168 -3.15 9.67 7.85
C MET A 168 -3.43 8.18 7.63
N SER A 169 -2.42 7.38 7.29
CA SER A 169 -2.57 5.93 7.14
C SER A 169 -2.85 5.22 8.47
N VAL A 170 -3.48 4.05 8.42
CA VAL A 170 -3.65 3.18 9.61
C VAL A 170 -2.30 2.74 10.18
N PHE A 171 -1.28 2.57 9.34
CA PHE A 171 0.08 2.25 9.79
C PHE A 171 0.68 3.38 10.64
N ALA A 172 0.54 4.64 10.21
CA ALA A 172 1.04 5.78 10.97
C ALA A 172 0.30 5.93 12.31
N ALA A 173 -1.01 5.67 12.34
CA ALA A 173 -1.78 5.64 13.58
C ALA A 173 -1.31 4.52 14.52
N TYR A 174 -1.09 3.31 13.98
CA TYR A 174 -0.56 2.17 14.72
C TYR A 174 0.81 2.48 15.38
N MET A 175 1.70 3.16 14.66
CA MET A 175 3.03 3.53 15.20
C MET A 175 2.97 4.50 16.39
N GLN A 176 1.82 5.16 16.63
CA GLN A 176 1.61 6.06 17.77
C GLN A 176 1.01 5.35 19.00
N VAL A 177 0.68 4.08 18.87
CA VAL A 177 0.08 3.29 19.95
C VAL A 177 1.13 2.33 20.50
N ASN A 178 1.36 2.38 21.81
CA ASN A 178 2.33 1.51 22.47
C ASN A 178 1.74 0.11 22.67
N VAL A 179 1.69 -0.66 21.61
CA VAL A 179 1.21 -2.05 21.64
C VAL A 179 2.22 -2.96 20.97
N ASN A 180 2.51 -4.08 21.60
CA ASN A 180 3.27 -5.15 20.99
C ASN A 180 2.33 -6.01 20.15
N VAL A 181 2.63 -6.14 18.85
CA VAL A 181 2.02 -7.17 18.02
C VAL A 181 2.82 -8.44 18.20
N PRO A 182 2.19 -9.55 18.59
CA PRO A 182 2.86 -10.83 18.73
C PRO A 182 3.34 -11.41 17.41
#